data_1eee8b6a7aa539b503dd55a7751af44e
#
_entry.id   1eee8b6a7aa539b503dd55a7751af44e
#
_cell.length_a   1.000
_cell.length_b   1.000
_cell.length_c   1.000
_cell.angle_alpha   90.00
_cell.angle_beta   90.00
_cell.angle_gamma   90.00
#
_symmetry.space_group_name_H-M   'P 1'
#
loop_
_entity.id
_entity.type
_entity.pdbx_description
1 polymer ?
#
loop_
_entity_poly.entity_id
_entity_poly.type
_entity_poly.pdbx_seq_one_letter_code
_entity_poly.pdbx_strand_id
1 'polypeptide(L)'
;MKKKILSLVVISLIFISGCDSVYRYIFMPPEREEFMFIPDKEMTSFFNDTTYRFSKDSLTIIMDRKDFKIEVKYMTDYQLNTFEFPEDSKGGFYSKNPYTYGDWIDPEKGYTPQRFTVFKVTVYNYTSSKINIDPEESLLETDRGDKFNAYGREKKDARYQSIEEYFLKRKGSSGIDDDVFESRMGIVRRTMLTYGKPIYAGDYREGFIVFDPVDESVDRIKLTLRKFVLGYNENNEPDKFANYSFYFKKTKLDKNWIAGVRTFDTTAVQKADTLKRAKEIIIAQLQYTSSESRYQALETWNPFPESIPELVRFVNSKGTANCQFSRSTIDALDVNKTNLVILIGGYGKPDVSSVMFDKLARIIQNGGLIYLDNAFVTTDWPYYQTMLDITNQIANRLQGKSEIKRISIDHPIFKTPNNFYQLPKGYDDVNPQVGKNDIVDGLFIDGKLVAIISNKGYVALWHEKSESSDALKFGENLIQYVADRKK
;
A
#
# COMPACT_ATOMS: atom_id res chain seq x y z
N MET A 1 -24.55 -36.28 -55.55
CA MET A 1 -23.53 -35.31 -55.42
C MET A 1 -23.73 -34.36 -54.20
N LYS A 2 -24.92 -33.77 -53.96
CA LYS A 2 -25.18 -32.83 -52.87
C LYS A 2 -24.88 -33.34 -51.43
N LYS A 3 -25.18 -34.65 -51.16
CA LYS A 3 -24.90 -35.25 -49.83
C LYS A 3 -23.40 -35.43 -49.51
N LYS A 4 -22.58 -35.69 -50.55
CA LYS A 4 -21.09 -35.83 -50.34
C LYS A 4 -20.40 -34.49 -50.13
N ILE A 5 -20.92 -33.42 -50.74
CA ILE A 5 -20.40 -32.05 -50.55
C ILE A 5 -20.73 -31.57 -49.15
N LEU A 6 -21.96 -31.84 -48.65
CA LEU A 6 -22.35 -31.45 -47.29
C LEU A 6 -21.50 -32.17 -46.22
N SER A 7 -21.18 -33.45 -46.43
CA SER A 7 -20.32 -34.23 -45.52
C SER A 7 -18.89 -33.70 -45.50
N LEU A 8 -18.36 -33.23 -46.63
CA LEU A 8 -17.01 -32.67 -46.71
C LEU A 8 -16.93 -31.29 -46.03
N VAL A 9 -17.96 -30.46 -46.14
CA VAL A 9 -18.06 -29.16 -45.49
C VAL A 9 -18.17 -29.30 -43.95
N VAL A 10 -18.95 -30.29 -43.48
CA VAL A 10 -19.05 -30.56 -42.04
C VAL A 10 -17.74 -31.09 -41.45
N ILE A 11 -17.03 -31.96 -42.16
CA ILE A 11 -15.71 -32.46 -41.75
C ILE A 11 -14.67 -31.32 -41.76
N SER A 12 -14.71 -30.43 -42.76
CA SER A 12 -13.82 -29.26 -42.82
C SER A 12 -14.07 -28.26 -41.68
N LEU A 13 -15.35 -28.04 -41.29
CA LEU A 13 -15.71 -27.18 -40.15
C LEU A 13 -15.28 -27.77 -38.80
N ILE A 14 -15.30 -29.10 -38.63
CA ILE A 14 -14.84 -29.79 -37.44
C ILE A 14 -13.30 -29.69 -37.32
N PHE A 15 -12.59 -29.74 -38.45
CA PHE A 15 -11.13 -29.53 -38.44
C PHE A 15 -10.72 -28.08 -38.12
N ILE A 16 -11.50 -27.09 -38.56
CA ILE A 16 -11.19 -25.68 -38.28
C ILE A 16 -11.44 -25.35 -36.79
N SER A 17 -12.48 -25.86 -36.17
CA SER A 17 -12.76 -25.68 -34.75
C SER A 17 -11.87 -26.53 -33.81
N GLY A 18 -11.34 -27.66 -34.32
CA GLY A 18 -10.40 -28.53 -33.61
C GLY A 18 -8.94 -28.05 -33.65
N CYS A 19 -8.54 -27.35 -34.73
CA CYS A 19 -7.17 -26.88 -34.88
C CYS A 19 -6.77 -25.84 -33.84
N ASP A 20 -7.69 -24.96 -33.43
CA ASP A 20 -7.34 -23.93 -32.43
C ASP A 20 -7.10 -24.55 -31.05
N SER A 21 -7.90 -25.52 -30.63
CA SER A 21 -7.68 -26.22 -29.36
C SER A 21 -6.45 -27.17 -29.41
N VAL A 22 -6.19 -27.81 -30.54
CA VAL A 22 -5.00 -28.66 -30.74
C VAL A 22 -3.74 -27.80 -30.86
N TYR A 23 -3.83 -26.67 -31.58
CA TYR A 23 -2.74 -25.71 -31.69
C TYR A 23 -2.40 -25.12 -30.30
N ARG A 24 -3.40 -24.73 -29.51
CA ARG A 24 -3.20 -24.27 -28.11
C ARG A 24 -2.59 -25.35 -27.23
N TYR A 25 -3.01 -26.60 -27.37
CA TYR A 25 -2.49 -27.70 -26.56
C TYR A 25 -1.06 -28.12 -26.95
N ILE A 26 -0.67 -28.01 -28.22
CA ILE A 26 0.68 -28.41 -28.68
C ILE A 26 1.67 -27.28 -28.70
N PHE A 27 1.24 -26.04 -28.94
CA PHE A 27 2.11 -24.88 -29.18
C PHE A 27 2.02 -23.78 -28.11
N MET A 28 0.99 -23.79 -27.24
CA MET A 28 1.06 -22.95 -26.06
C MET A 28 1.80 -23.72 -24.96
N PRO A 29 2.86 -23.13 -24.41
CA PRO A 29 3.47 -23.71 -23.23
C PRO A 29 2.39 -23.84 -22.15
N PRO A 30 2.40 -24.91 -21.32
CA PRO A 30 1.48 -25.04 -20.21
C PRO A 30 1.52 -23.75 -19.38
N GLU A 31 0.35 -23.30 -18.91
CA GLU A 31 0.29 -22.15 -18.01
C GLU A 31 1.30 -22.36 -16.89
N ARG A 32 2.30 -21.50 -16.84
CA ARG A 32 3.31 -21.55 -15.81
C ARG A 32 2.66 -21.26 -14.48
N GLU A 33 2.78 -22.15 -13.52
CA GLU A 33 2.39 -21.84 -12.16
C GLU A 33 3.36 -20.82 -11.57
N GLU A 34 2.86 -19.61 -11.34
CA GLU A 34 3.62 -18.60 -10.61
C GLU A 34 3.72 -19.00 -9.13
N PHE A 35 4.86 -18.80 -8.51
CA PHE A 35 5.10 -19.11 -7.11
C PHE A 35 5.56 -17.89 -6.31
N MET A 36 5.45 -17.99 -5.00
CA MET A 36 5.98 -17.03 -4.06
C MET A 36 6.59 -17.73 -2.84
N PHE A 37 7.43 -17.03 -2.13
CA PHE A 37 7.93 -17.49 -0.84
C PHE A 37 7.18 -16.82 0.31
N ILE A 38 6.73 -17.61 1.27
CA ILE A 38 6.05 -17.17 2.49
C ILE A 38 6.85 -17.60 3.72
N PRO A 39 6.68 -16.94 4.87
CA PRO A 39 7.31 -17.36 6.12
C PRO A 39 7.14 -18.85 6.41
N ASP A 40 8.26 -19.55 6.64
CA ASP A 40 8.24 -20.94 7.07
C ASP A 40 8.10 -21.01 8.59
N LYS A 41 6.84 -21.18 9.03
CA LYS A 41 6.49 -21.22 10.46
C LYS A 41 7.09 -22.44 11.16
N GLU A 42 7.23 -23.57 10.46
CA GLU A 42 7.77 -24.80 11.01
C GLU A 42 9.26 -24.66 11.33
N MET A 43 10.03 -24.16 10.35
CA MET A 43 11.46 -23.93 10.55
C MET A 43 11.72 -22.82 11.57
N THR A 44 10.93 -21.77 11.58
CA THR A 44 11.08 -20.67 12.54
C THR A 44 10.76 -21.13 13.98
N SER A 45 9.74 -21.96 14.17
CA SER A 45 9.39 -22.51 15.50
C SER A 45 10.36 -23.57 15.99
N PHE A 46 11.04 -24.27 15.09
CA PHE A 46 12.02 -25.31 15.43
C PHE A 46 13.16 -24.78 16.33
N PHE A 47 13.53 -23.50 16.17
CA PHE A 47 14.60 -22.88 16.95
C PHE A 47 14.14 -22.33 18.31
N ASN A 48 12.87 -22.50 18.71
CA ASN A 48 12.30 -22.05 19.99
C ASN A 48 12.63 -20.58 20.36
N ASP A 49 12.89 -19.75 19.37
CA ASP A 49 13.16 -18.32 19.61
C ASP A 49 11.83 -17.57 19.63
N THR A 50 11.35 -17.25 20.83
CA THR A 50 10.08 -16.56 21.08
C THR A 50 10.07 -15.09 20.58
N THR A 51 11.22 -14.58 20.12
CA THR A 51 11.31 -13.24 19.55
C THR A 51 10.77 -13.18 18.13
N TYR A 52 10.63 -14.34 17.45
CA TYR A 52 10.07 -14.41 16.11
C TYR A 52 8.56 -14.54 16.13
N ARG A 53 7.89 -13.71 15.35
CA ARG A 53 6.44 -13.77 15.11
C ARG A 53 6.15 -13.48 13.63
N PHE A 54 4.90 -13.60 13.24
CA PHE A 54 4.46 -13.40 11.86
C PHE A 54 3.43 -12.28 11.81
N SER A 55 3.44 -11.50 10.72
CA SER A 55 2.38 -10.53 10.45
C SER A 55 1.01 -11.22 10.33
N LYS A 56 -0.06 -10.47 10.47
CA LYS A 56 -1.43 -11.00 10.36
C LYS A 56 -1.73 -11.60 8.99
N ASP A 57 -1.17 -11.02 7.93
CA ASP A 57 -1.25 -11.54 6.56
C ASP A 57 -0.37 -12.77 6.33
N SER A 58 0.47 -13.13 7.31
CA SER A 58 1.44 -14.22 7.23
C SER A 58 2.47 -14.09 6.11
N LEU A 59 2.73 -12.87 5.62
CA LEU A 59 3.70 -12.59 4.55
C LEU A 59 5.02 -12.02 5.08
N THR A 60 5.06 -11.54 6.32
CA THR A 60 6.23 -10.92 6.94
C THR A 60 6.68 -11.70 8.16
N ILE A 61 7.98 -11.96 8.26
CA ILE A 61 8.61 -12.45 9.50
C ILE A 61 9.04 -11.23 10.30
N ILE A 62 8.65 -11.19 11.57
CA ILE A 62 8.96 -10.14 12.51
C ILE A 62 9.83 -10.73 13.60
N MET A 63 11.07 -10.28 13.71
CA MET A 63 11.91 -10.54 14.87
C MET A 63 11.85 -9.32 15.77
N ASP A 64 11.23 -9.48 16.94
CA ASP A 64 10.94 -8.37 17.86
C ASP A 64 11.69 -8.58 19.16
N ARG A 65 12.71 -7.78 19.41
CA ARG A 65 13.50 -7.77 20.62
C ARG A 65 13.21 -6.52 21.45
N LYS A 66 13.64 -6.52 22.69
CA LYS A 66 13.43 -5.39 23.60
C LYS A 66 14.02 -4.07 23.05
N ASP A 67 15.16 -4.16 22.38
CA ASP A 67 15.95 -2.99 21.98
C ASP A 67 15.75 -2.62 20.52
N PHE A 68 15.32 -3.54 19.67
CA PHE A 68 15.10 -3.32 18.25
C PHE A 68 14.18 -4.39 17.62
N LYS A 69 13.67 -4.10 16.44
CA LYS A 69 12.82 -5.01 15.66
C LYS A 69 13.32 -5.07 14.21
N ILE A 70 13.27 -6.25 13.62
CA ILE A 70 13.53 -6.47 12.19
C ILE A 70 12.29 -7.12 11.57
N GLU A 71 11.81 -6.54 10.48
CA GLU A 71 10.74 -7.10 9.66
C GLU A 71 11.31 -7.49 8.30
N VAL A 72 11.00 -8.70 7.84
CA VAL A 72 11.46 -9.22 6.56
C VAL A 72 10.29 -9.80 5.78
N LYS A 73 10.11 -9.31 4.54
CA LYS A 73 9.07 -9.75 3.62
C LYS A 73 9.68 -10.09 2.27
N TYR A 74 9.37 -11.28 1.73
CA TYR A 74 9.65 -11.58 0.34
C TYR A 74 8.72 -10.79 -0.56
N MET A 75 9.26 -10.18 -1.62
CA MET A 75 8.52 -9.37 -2.58
C MET A 75 8.38 -10.12 -3.90
N THR A 76 7.15 -10.43 -4.27
CA THR A 76 6.85 -11.01 -5.60
C THR A 76 6.92 -9.96 -6.69
N ASP A 77 7.16 -10.37 -7.94
CA ASP A 77 7.07 -9.46 -9.10
C ASP A 77 5.70 -8.80 -9.18
N TYR A 78 4.62 -9.53 -8.81
CA TYR A 78 3.28 -8.96 -8.73
C TYR A 78 3.20 -7.78 -7.74
N GLN A 79 3.78 -7.91 -6.54
CA GLN A 79 3.79 -6.81 -5.56
C GLN A 79 4.64 -5.63 -6.03
N LEU A 80 5.81 -5.91 -6.57
CA LEU A 80 6.71 -4.89 -7.09
C LEU A 80 6.09 -4.12 -8.27
N ASN A 81 5.39 -4.82 -9.18
CA ASN A 81 4.79 -4.21 -10.35
C ASN A 81 3.45 -3.51 -10.07
N THR A 82 2.67 -4.01 -9.10
CA THR A 82 1.31 -3.50 -8.87
C THR A 82 1.24 -2.46 -7.76
N PHE A 83 2.06 -2.61 -6.71
CA PHE A 83 1.95 -1.77 -5.52
C PHE A 83 3.14 -0.83 -5.32
N GLU A 84 4.38 -1.30 -5.57
CA GLU A 84 5.56 -0.48 -5.31
C GLU A 84 5.89 0.42 -6.52
N PHE A 85 5.84 -0.13 -7.76
CA PHE A 85 6.25 0.58 -8.98
C PHE A 85 5.25 0.41 -10.14
N PRO A 86 3.96 0.76 -9.96
CA PRO A 86 2.93 0.47 -10.98
C PRO A 86 3.19 1.19 -12.30
N GLU A 87 3.67 2.43 -12.28
CA GLU A 87 3.94 3.19 -13.50
C GLU A 87 5.30 2.81 -14.12
N ASP A 88 6.31 2.57 -13.28
CA ASP A 88 7.65 2.21 -13.75
C ASP A 88 7.73 0.78 -14.30
N SER A 89 6.72 -0.05 -14.03
CA SER A 89 6.62 -1.43 -14.54
C SER A 89 5.99 -1.54 -15.92
N LYS A 90 5.50 -0.44 -16.47
CA LYS A 90 4.95 -0.37 -17.83
C LYS A 90 6.06 -0.12 -18.86
N GLY A 91 5.78 -0.44 -20.12
CA GLY A 91 6.68 -0.14 -21.23
C GLY A 91 7.50 -1.32 -21.74
N GLY A 92 7.11 -2.54 -21.42
CA GLY A 92 7.73 -3.76 -21.94
C GLY A 92 9.20 -3.87 -21.57
N PHE A 93 10.04 -4.16 -22.56
CA PHE A 93 11.48 -4.31 -22.37
C PHE A 93 12.16 -3.07 -21.75
N TYR A 94 11.60 -1.88 -22.00
CA TYR A 94 12.10 -0.60 -21.49
C TYR A 94 11.46 -0.17 -20.16
N SER A 95 10.75 -1.07 -19.48
CA SER A 95 10.26 -0.85 -18.12
C SER A 95 11.34 -0.25 -17.22
N LYS A 96 10.98 0.79 -16.47
CA LYS A 96 11.88 1.50 -15.57
C LYS A 96 12.04 0.81 -14.22
N ASN A 97 11.18 -0.18 -13.89
CA ASN A 97 11.29 -0.95 -12.67
C ASN A 97 12.62 -1.73 -12.66
N PRO A 98 13.55 -1.46 -11.72
CA PRO A 98 14.85 -2.13 -11.72
C PRO A 98 14.76 -3.58 -11.23
N TYR A 99 13.74 -3.94 -10.46
CA TYR A 99 13.67 -5.22 -9.76
C TYR A 99 13.00 -6.33 -10.55
N THR A 100 12.18 -5.96 -11.54
CA THR A 100 11.45 -6.90 -12.40
C THR A 100 11.61 -6.54 -13.87
N TYR A 101 11.07 -7.36 -14.75
CA TYR A 101 10.94 -7.00 -16.17
C TYR A 101 9.64 -6.24 -16.47
N GLY A 102 8.88 -5.84 -15.41
CA GLY A 102 7.63 -5.14 -15.57
C GLY A 102 6.57 -5.98 -16.29
N ASP A 103 5.96 -5.39 -17.33
CA ASP A 103 4.97 -6.03 -18.20
C ASP A 103 5.58 -6.70 -19.45
N TRP A 104 6.92 -6.82 -19.54
CA TRP A 104 7.59 -7.48 -20.66
C TRP A 104 7.41 -9.00 -20.56
N ILE A 105 6.97 -9.59 -21.69
CA ILE A 105 6.89 -11.04 -21.86
C ILE A 105 8.05 -11.47 -22.76
N ASP A 106 8.82 -12.44 -22.30
CA ASP A 106 9.88 -13.06 -23.09
C ASP A 106 9.27 -13.80 -24.27
N PRO A 107 9.58 -13.42 -25.52
CA PRO A 107 8.98 -14.02 -26.70
C PRO A 107 9.32 -15.51 -26.89
N GLU A 108 10.46 -15.96 -26.34
CA GLU A 108 10.86 -17.38 -26.43
C GLU A 108 10.19 -18.22 -25.36
N LYS A 109 9.98 -17.65 -24.16
CA LYS A 109 9.41 -18.35 -22.99
C LYS A 109 7.89 -18.22 -22.91
N GLY A 110 7.31 -17.18 -23.51
CA GLY A 110 5.88 -16.88 -23.41
C GLY A 110 5.43 -16.35 -22.05
N TYR A 111 6.36 -16.01 -21.15
CA TYR A 111 6.09 -15.44 -19.82
C TYR A 111 7.18 -14.46 -19.40
N THR A 112 6.93 -13.68 -18.35
CA THR A 112 7.90 -12.77 -17.74
C THR A 112 8.80 -13.55 -16.80
N PRO A 113 10.12 -13.71 -17.08
CA PRO A 113 11.05 -14.36 -16.15
C PRO A 113 11.27 -13.49 -14.91
N GLN A 114 11.62 -14.10 -13.80
CA GLN A 114 12.06 -13.37 -12.62
C GLN A 114 13.42 -12.72 -12.87
N ARG A 115 13.55 -11.42 -12.55
CA ARG A 115 14.83 -10.71 -12.71
C ARG A 115 15.70 -10.88 -11.48
N PHE A 116 15.12 -10.72 -10.29
CA PHE A 116 15.78 -10.79 -9.00
C PHE A 116 14.90 -11.44 -7.94
N THR A 117 15.51 -11.96 -6.91
CA THR A 117 14.84 -12.30 -5.65
C THR A 117 14.98 -11.11 -4.72
N VAL A 118 13.86 -10.54 -4.29
CA VAL A 118 13.80 -9.27 -3.57
C VAL A 118 13.15 -9.46 -2.21
N PHE A 119 13.78 -8.91 -1.17
CA PHE A 119 13.21 -8.82 0.17
C PHE A 119 13.09 -7.37 0.59
N LYS A 120 11.94 -7.00 1.16
CA LYS A 120 11.75 -5.74 1.87
C LYS A 120 12.15 -5.95 3.31
N VAL A 121 13.09 -5.17 3.81
CA VAL A 121 13.61 -5.25 5.17
C VAL A 121 13.43 -3.92 5.86
N THR A 122 12.82 -3.94 7.06
CA THR A 122 12.67 -2.76 7.91
C THR A 122 13.33 -3.05 9.26
N VAL A 123 14.21 -2.16 9.70
CA VAL A 123 14.89 -2.23 10.99
C VAL A 123 14.47 -1.04 11.83
N TYR A 124 13.87 -1.31 12.99
CA TYR A 124 13.49 -0.30 13.97
C TYR A 124 14.44 -0.37 15.16
N ASN A 125 14.99 0.73 15.57
CA ASN A 125 15.77 0.82 16.80
C ASN A 125 14.91 1.45 17.90
N TYR A 126 14.58 0.71 18.93
CA TYR A 126 13.75 1.21 20.02
C TYR A 126 14.55 2.00 21.06
N THR A 127 15.61 1.38 21.58
CA THR A 127 16.31 1.90 22.76
C THR A 127 17.82 1.84 22.67
N SER A 128 18.39 1.09 21.74
CA SER A 128 19.85 1.04 21.57
C SER A 128 20.39 2.40 21.15
N SER A 129 21.51 2.84 21.67
CA SER A 129 22.11 4.14 21.33
C SER A 129 22.29 4.27 19.81
N LYS A 130 22.75 3.21 19.16
CA LYS A 130 22.81 3.07 17.70
C LYS A 130 23.04 1.63 17.29
N ILE A 131 22.38 1.23 16.22
CA ILE A 131 22.56 -0.06 15.52
C ILE A 131 22.80 0.21 14.04
N ASN A 132 23.22 -0.80 13.29
CA ASN A 132 23.32 -0.67 11.84
C ASN A 132 23.17 -2.03 11.14
N ILE A 133 22.88 -1.97 9.84
CA ILE A 133 22.83 -3.15 8.97
C ILE A 133 23.68 -2.88 7.73
N ASP A 134 24.52 -3.87 7.37
CA ASP A 134 25.16 -3.91 6.08
C ASP A 134 24.39 -4.91 5.19
N PRO A 135 23.54 -4.44 4.28
CA PRO A 135 22.76 -5.33 3.43
C PRO A 135 23.63 -6.13 2.45
N GLU A 136 24.79 -5.62 2.06
CA GLU A 136 25.71 -6.30 1.13
C GLU A 136 26.36 -7.56 1.77
N GLU A 137 26.40 -7.64 3.09
CA GLU A 137 26.85 -8.83 3.83
C GLU A 137 25.75 -9.91 3.94
N SER A 138 24.54 -9.63 3.48
CA SER A 138 23.43 -10.58 3.55
C SER A 138 23.64 -11.77 2.61
N LEU A 139 23.21 -12.95 3.07
CA LEU A 139 23.33 -14.21 2.34
C LEU A 139 21.96 -14.85 2.17
N LEU A 140 21.64 -15.28 0.96
CA LEU A 140 20.50 -16.12 0.65
C LEU A 140 20.99 -17.56 0.37
N GLU A 141 20.44 -18.52 1.11
CA GLU A 141 20.75 -19.95 0.96
C GLU A 141 19.49 -20.69 0.54
N THR A 142 19.61 -21.65 -0.39
CA THR A 142 18.51 -22.52 -0.81
C THR A 142 18.62 -23.89 -0.14
N ASP A 143 17.51 -24.64 -0.11
CA ASP A 143 17.47 -26.05 0.32
C ASP A 143 18.27 -26.99 -0.60
N ARG A 144 18.71 -26.50 -1.76
CA ARG A 144 19.59 -27.21 -2.69
C ARG A 144 21.07 -26.96 -2.43
N GLY A 145 21.40 -26.05 -1.52
CA GLY A 145 22.75 -25.70 -1.14
C GLY A 145 23.35 -24.52 -1.93
N ASP A 146 22.56 -23.87 -2.82
CA ASP A 146 23.00 -22.67 -3.50
C ASP A 146 23.13 -21.52 -2.51
N LYS A 147 24.09 -20.63 -2.78
CA LYS A 147 24.37 -19.46 -1.94
C LYS A 147 24.53 -18.23 -2.83
N PHE A 148 23.67 -17.23 -2.56
CA PHE A 148 23.66 -15.96 -3.27
C PHE A 148 24.07 -14.84 -2.32
N ASN A 149 25.06 -14.04 -2.72
CA ASN A 149 25.38 -12.81 -2.02
C ASN A 149 24.41 -11.70 -2.46
N ALA A 150 24.10 -10.78 -1.55
CA ALA A 150 23.27 -9.63 -1.90
C ALA A 150 24.00 -8.69 -2.87
N TYR A 151 23.22 -8.08 -3.76
CA TYR A 151 23.71 -7.00 -4.61
C TYR A 151 23.93 -5.72 -3.82
N GLY A 152 25.07 -5.07 -4.03
CA GLY A 152 25.25 -3.67 -3.67
C GLY A 152 24.54 -2.74 -4.65
N ARG A 153 24.33 -1.49 -4.24
CA ARG A 153 23.72 -0.48 -5.10
C ARG A 153 24.65 -0.05 -6.23
N GLU A 154 25.87 0.35 -5.87
CA GLU A 154 26.93 0.87 -6.74
C GLU A 154 28.18 -0.01 -6.64
N LYS A 155 29.00 0.01 -7.67
CA LYS A 155 30.26 -0.73 -7.67
C LYS A 155 31.27 -0.10 -6.69
N LYS A 156 31.49 -0.78 -5.57
CA LYS A 156 32.49 -0.34 -4.57
C LYS A 156 33.74 -1.21 -4.57
N ASP A 157 33.62 -2.52 -4.72
CA ASP A 157 34.68 -3.50 -4.58
C ASP A 157 34.41 -4.68 -5.54
N ALA A 158 35.48 -5.28 -6.09
CA ALA A 158 35.35 -6.46 -6.96
C ALA A 158 34.76 -7.70 -6.29
N ARG A 159 34.64 -7.70 -4.95
CA ARG A 159 34.05 -8.79 -4.15
C ARG A 159 32.53 -8.80 -4.15
N TYR A 160 31.89 -7.68 -4.44
CA TYR A 160 30.45 -7.52 -4.38
C TYR A 160 29.89 -7.24 -5.77
N GLN A 161 28.81 -7.94 -6.11
CA GLN A 161 28.02 -7.61 -7.29
C GLN A 161 27.22 -6.33 -7.02
N SER A 162 27.03 -5.50 -8.02
CA SER A 162 26.19 -4.31 -7.90
C SER A 162 25.08 -4.28 -8.94
N ILE A 163 23.95 -3.69 -8.58
CA ILE A 163 22.84 -3.46 -9.51
C ILE A 163 23.27 -2.54 -10.65
N GLU A 164 24.09 -1.54 -10.36
CA GLU A 164 24.66 -0.66 -11.38
C GLU A 164 25.43 -1.46 -12.43
N GLU A 165 26.35 -2.35 -12.01
CA GLU A 165 27.12 -3.19 -12.93
C GLU A 165 26.25 -4.18 -13.70
N TYR A 166 25.20 -4.72 -13.05
CA TYR A 166 24.22 -5.58 -13.69
C TYR A 166 23.55 -4.89 -14.88
N PHE A 167 23.13 -3.62 -14.72
CA PHE A 167 22.51 -2.86 -15.80
C PHE A 167 23.52 -2.33 -16.81
N LEU A 168 24.70 -1.89 -16.40
CA LEU A 168 25.75 -1.43 -17.31
C LEU A 168 26.15 -2.52 -18.31
N LYS A 169 26.28 -3.78 -17.88
CA LYS A 169 26.60 -4.92 -18.75
C LYS A 169 25.48 -5.23 -19.77
N ARG A 170 24.27 -4.76 -19.54
CA ARG A 170 23.08 -5.01 -20.37
C ARG A 170 22.58 -3.77 -21.09
N LYS A 171 23.22 -2.66 -20.89
CA LYS A 171 22.90 -1.39 -21.53
C LYS A 171 23.37 -1.39 -22.96
N GLY A 172 22.49 -1.03 -23.89
CA GLY A 172 22.84 -0.74 -25.27
C GLY A 172 23.49 0.63 -25.43
N SER A 173 23.64 1.05 -26.68
CA SER A 173 24.29 2.32 -27.06
C SER A 173 23.29 3.41 -27.49
N SER A 174 21.97 3.18 -27.35
CA SER A 174 20.95 4.15 -27.72
C SER A 174 20.69 5.17 -26.59
N GLY A 175 20.21 6.37 -26.93
CA GLY A 175 19.79 7.35 -25.92
C GLY A 175 18.65 6.85 -25.05
N ILE A 176 17.76 5.99 -25.59
CA ILE A 176 16.67 5.35 -24.82
C ILE A 176 17.26 4.46 -23.73
N ASP A 177 18.34 3.71 -24.04
CA ASP A 177 19.01 2.85 -23.05
C ASP A 177 19.64 3.67 -21.93
N ASP A 178 20.17 4.85 -22.23
CA ASP A 178 20.70 5.79 -21.25
C ASP A 178 19.61 6.29 -20.31
N ASP A 179 18.48 6.74 -20.84
CA ASP A 179 17.35 7.25 -20.07
C ASP A 179 16.74 6.16 -19.17
N VAL A 180 16.59 4.95 -19.68
CA VAL A 180 16.08 3.81 -18.92
C VAL A 180 17.06 3.42 -17.81
N PHE A 181 18.37 3.39 -18.10
CA PHE A 181 19.40 3.11 -17.10
C PHE A 181 19.36 4.12 -15.95
N GLU A 182 19.37 5.43 -16.25
CA GLU A 182 19.35 6.47 -15.22
C GLU A 182 18.04 6.43 -14.41
N SER A 183 16.91 6.15 -15.07
CA SER A 183 15.61 5.99 -14.38
C SER A 183 15.65 4.82 -13.39
N ARG A 184 16.16 3.65 -13.81
CA ARG A 184 16.34 2.47 -12.97
C ARG A 184 17.27 2.75 -11.79
N MET A 185 18.41 3.38 -12.05
CA MET A 185 19.37 3.74 -10.99
C MET A 185 18.80 4.78 -10.04
N GLY A 186 17.97 5.72 -10.52
CA GLY A 186 17.23 6.65 -9.70
C GLY A 186 16.32 5.94 -8.69
N ILE A 187 15.60 4.89 -9.11
CA ILE A 187 14.76 4.06 -8.22
C ILE A 187 15.63 3.28 -7.23
N VAL A 188 16.68 2.61 -7.73
CA VAL A 188 17.63 1.84 -6.91
C VAL A 188 18.20 2.69 -5.77
N ARG A 189 18.64 3.92 -6.07
CA ARG A 189 19.20 4.84 -5.07
C ARG A 189 18.23 5.21 -3.95
N ARG A 190 16.93 5.25 -4.25
CA ARG A 190 15.90 5.60 -3.26
C ARG A 190 15.39 4.41 -2.45
N THR A 191 15.42 3.20 -3.02
CA THR A 191 14.65 2.07 -2.48
C THR A 191 15.52 0.91 -1.97
N MET A 192 16.77 0.76 -2.45
CA MET A 192 17.66 -0.24 -1.90
C MET A 192 18.20 0.17 -0.53
N LEU A 193 18.16 -0.79 0.37
CA LEU A 193 18.82 -0.67 1.66
C LEU A 193 20.36 -0.57 1.46
N THR A 194 21.01 0.33 2.17
CA THR A 194 22.47 0.53 2.06
C THR A 194 23.10 0.66 3.42
N TYR A 195 24.37 0.28 3.53
CA TYR A 195 25.17 0.62 4.69
C TYR A 195 25.37 2.15 4.73
N GLY A 196 24.90 2.77 5.75
CA GLY A 196 24.92 4.23 5.88
C GLY A 196 25.12 4.68 7.32
N LYS A 197 24.62 5.86 7.64
CA LYS A 197 24.63 6.35 9.03
C LYS A 197 23.97 5.33 9.94
N PRO A 198 24.43 5.17 11.21
CA PRO A 198 23.76 4.32 12.19
C PRO A 198 22.26 4.68 12.35
N ILE A 199 21.46 3.72 12.75
CA ILE A 199 20.05 3.90 13.13
C ILE A 199 20.04 4.21 14.63
N TYR A 200 19.66 5.42 15.00
CA TYR A 200 19.62 5.86 16.39
C TYR A 200 18.32 5.42 17.09
N ALA A 201 18.31 5.52 18.41
CA ALA A 201 17.12 5.19 19.20
C ALA A 201 15.90 6.01 18.74
N GLY A 202 14.78 5.32 18.48
CA GLY A 202 13.55 5.91 17.96
C GLY A 202 13.48 5.99 16.44
N ASP A 203 14.58 5.73 15.73
CA ASP A 203 14.62 5.76 14.27
C ASP A 203 14.37 4.38 13.65
N TYR A 204 14.07 4.36 12.36
CA TYR A 204 14.00 3.14 11.56
C TYR A 204 14.65 3.33 10.19
N ARG A 205 14.96 2.22 9.53
CA ARG A 205 15.42 2.20 8.15
C ARG A 205 14.72 1.07 7.40
N GLU A 206 14.23 1.39 6.22
CA GLU A 206 13.54 0.45 5.34
C GLU A 206 14.18 0.47 3.95
N GLY A 207 14.20 -0.67 3.27
CA GLY A 207 14.61 -0.77 1.87
C GLY A 207 14.66 -2.19 1.38
N PHE A 208 15.04 -2.36 0.11
CA PHE A 208 15.15 -3.66 -0.52
C PHE A 208 16.56 -4.23 -0.41
N ILE A 209 16.63 -5.55 -0.17
CA ILE A 209 17.82 -6.37 -0.36
C ILE A 209 17.55 -7.29 -1.53
N VAL A 210 18.49 -7.34 -2.46
CA VAL A 210 18.32 -7.95 -3.79
C VAL A 210 19.35 -9.04 -4.02
N PHE A 211 18.92 -10.17 -4.57
CA PHE A 211 19.74 -11.33 -4.92
C PHE A 211 19.45 -11.78 -6.35
N ASP A 212 20.31 -12.62 -6.91
CA ASP A 212 20.00 -13.34 -8.14
C ASP A 212 18.69 -14.11 -8.03
N PRO A 213 17.96 -14.33 -9.14
CA PRO A 213 16.73 -15.06 -9.13
C PRO A 213 16.94 -16.50 -8.66
N VAL A 214 16.09 -16.96 -7.76
CA VAL A 214 16.09 -18.34 -7.26
C VAL A 214 15.41 -19.25 -8.28
N ASP A 215 16.00 -20.42 -8.53
CA ASP A 215 15.45 -21.41 -9.45
C ASP A 215 14.06 -21.92 -8.99
N GLU A 216 13.20 -22.16 -9.96
CA GLU A 216 11.81 -22.60 -9.72
C GLU A 216 11.71 -23.94 -8.96
N SER A 217 12.77 -24.74 -8.96
CA SER A 217 12.84 -26.03 -8.28
C SER A 217 13.18 -25.94 -6.80
N VAL A 218 13.48 -24.75 -6.28
CA VAL A 218 13.78 -24.49 -4.86
C VAL A 218 12.49 -24.42 -4.06
N ASP A 219 12.39 -25.15 -2.97
CA ASP A 219 11.21 -25.19 -2.11
C ASP A 219 11.37 -24.33 -0.84
N ARG A 220 12.60 -24.17 -0.35
CA ARG A 220 12.89 -23.38 0.84
C ARG A 220 14.11 -22.50 0.65
N ILE A 221 14.03 -21.31 1.23
CA ILE A 221 15.14 -20.36 1.25
C ILE A 221 15.34 -19.81 2.66
N LYS A 222 16.59 -19.47 2.95
CA LYS A 222 17.00 -18.84 4.21
C LYS A 222 17.73 -17.56 3.92
N LEU A 223 17.17 -16.42 4.30
CA LEU A 223 17.85 -15.14 4.32
C LEU A 223 18.59 -14.96 5.63
N THR A 224 19.89 -14.73 5.59
CA THR A 224 20.70 -14.38 6.77
C THR A 224 21.23 -12.95 6.62
N LEU A 225 20.79 -12.07 7.52
CA LEU A 225 21.38 -10.74 7.71
C LEU A 225 22.63 -10.91 8.56
N ARG A 226 23.80 -10.91 7.91
CA ARG A 226 25.09 -11.11 8.56
C ARG A 226 25.67 -9.79 9.06
N LYS A 227 26.50 -9.86 10.08
CA LYS A 227 27.23 -8.71 10.65
C LYS A 227 26.31 -7.53 11.02
N PHE A 228 25.10 -7.83 11.48
CA PHE A 228 24.22 -6.79 12.02
C PHE A 228 24.90 -6.13 13.22
N VAL A 229 25.09 -4.82 13.17
CA VAL A 229 25.84 -4.06 14.19
C VAL A 229 24.94 -3.76 15.37
N LEU A 230 25.29 -4.30 16.54
CA LEU A 230 24.57 -4.10 17.82
C LEU A 230 25.25 -3.08 18.74
N GLY A 231 26.50 -2.75 18.49
CA GLY A 231 27.24 -1.80 19.33
C GLY A 231 28.48 -1.26 18.63
N TYR A 232 29.02 -0.23 19.25
CA TYR A 232 30.19 0.50 18.79
C TYR A 232 31.15 0.73 19.96
N ASN A 233 32.46 0.71 19.69
CA ASN A 233 33.50 1.01 20.64
C ASN A 233 33.63 2.53 20.89
N GLU A 234 34.59 2.91 21.78
CA GLU A 234 34.85 4.30 22.11
C GLU A 234 35.33 5.15 20.92
N ASN A 235 35.93 4.52 19.93
CA ASN A 235 36.36 5.15 18.66
C ASN A 235 35.23 5.29 17.65
N ASN A 236 34.00 4.93 18.04
CA ASN A 236 32.83 4.95 17.16
C ASN A 236 32.87 3.92 15.99
N GLU A 237 33.66 2.85 16.15
CA GLU A 237 33.73 1.74 15.22
C GLU A 237 32.82 0.60 15.66
N PRO A 238 32.15 -0.13 14.71
CA PRO A 238 31.33 -1.30 15.04
C PRO A 238 32.18 -2.38 15.74
N ASP A 239 31.75 -2.83 16.92
CA ASP A 239 32.47 -3.84 17.71
C ASP A 239 31.61 -5.05 18.12
N LYS A 240 30.27 -4.92 18.07
CA LYS A 240 29.34 -6.00 18.40
C LYS A 240 28.50 -6.36 17.22
N PHE A 241 28.54 -7.63 16.83
CA PHE A 241 27.85 -8.12 15.64
C PHE A 241 26.97 -9.32 15.98
N ALA A 242 25.88 -9.47 15.23
CA ALA A 242 25.04 -10.66 15.26
C ALA A 242 24.60 -11.05 13.84
N ASN A 243 24.14 -12.30 13.71
CA ASN A 243 23.52 -12.79 12.49
C ASN A 243 22.09 -13.16 12.79
N TYR A 244 21.16 -12.78 11.91
CA TYR A 244 19.75 -13.07 12.03
C TYR A 244 19.25 -13.79 10.80
N SER A 245 18.60 -14.95 10.99
CA SER A 245 18.13 -15.81 9.91
C SER A 245 16.61 -15.83 9.83
N PHE A 246 16.09 -15.77 8.60
CA PHE A 246 14.68 -15.73 8.27
C PHE A 246 14.39 -16.83 7.26
N TYR A 247 13.43 -17.71 7.56
CA TYR A 247 13.13 -18.91 6.79
C TYR A 247 11.84 -18.74 6.02
N PHE A 248 11.87 -19.07 4.73
CA PHE A 248 10.72 -19.00 3.85
C PHE A 248 10.53 -20.29 3.10
N LYS A 249 9.28 -20.64 2.80
CA LYS A 249 8.90 -21.80 1.98
C LYS A 249 8.11 -21.37 0.76
N LYS A 250 8.30 -22.11 -0.33
CA LYS A 250 7.59 -21.87 -1.58
C LYS A 250 6.10 -22.24 -1.45
N THR A 251 5.26 -21.47 -2.09
CA THR A 251 3.85 -21.77 -2.30
C THR A 251 3.39 -21.20 -3.66
N LYS A 252 2.24 -21.64 -4.14
CA LYS A 252 1.63 -21.06 -5.32
C LYS A 252 1.32 -19.57 -5.09
N LEU A 253 1.54 -18.74 -6.09
CA LEU A 253 1.22 -17.31 -6.03
C LEU A 253 -0.28 -17.13 -5.88
N ASP A 254 -0.70 -16.47 -4.83
CA ASP A 254 -2.08 -16.04 -4.60
C ASP A 254 -2.14 -14.50 -4.61
N LYS A 255 -2.53 -13.95 -5.75
CA LYS A 255 -2.65 -12.51 -5.95
C LYS A 255 -3.71 -11.88 -5.03
N ASN A 256 -4.75 -12.65 -4.70
CA ASN A 256 -5.80 -12.21 -3.77
C ASN A 256 -5.27 -12.13 -2.34
N TRP A 257 -4.51 -13.14 -1.91
CA TRP A 257 -3.86 -13.11 -0.60
C TRP A 257 -2.91 -11.91 -0.47
N ILE A 258 -2.06 -11.70 -1.49
CA ILE A 258 -1.11 -10.57 -1.52
C ILE A 258 -1.83 -9.23 -1.51
N ALA A 259 -2.92 -9.10 -2.26
CA ALA A 259 -3.74 -7.88 -2.30
C ALA A 259 -4.59 -7.67 -1.03
N GLY A 260 -4.49 -8.61 -0.05
CA GLY A 260 -5.33 -8.59 1.15
C GLY A 260 -6.77 -9.04 0.91
N VAL A 261 -7.08 -9.52 -0.30
CA VAL A 261 -8.34 -10.18 -0.62
C VAL A 261 -8.19 -11.64 -0.19
N ARG A 262 -8.62 -11.98 1.01
CA ARG A 262 -8.55 -13.36 1.51
C ARG A 262 -9.48 -14.24 0.68
N THR A 263 -8.92 -15.19 -0.09
CA THR A 263 -9.65 -16.36 -0.55
C THR A 263 -9.89 -17.26 0.68
N PHE A 264 -11.14 -17.50 0.96
CA PHE A 264 -11.60 -18.15 2.20
C PHE A 264 -11.12 -19.61 2.28
N ASP A 265 -10.35 -19.91 3.32
CA ASP A 265 -10.24 -21.26 3.87
C ASP A 265 -11.53 -21.56 4.65
N THR A 266 -12.08 -22.76 4.52
CA THR A 266 -13.40 -23.17 5.02
C THR A 266 -13.59 -23.12 6.54
N THR A 267 -12.54 -22.90 7.32
CA THR A 267 -12.63 -22.54 8.76
C THR A 267 -13.09 -21.09 8.98
N ALA A 268 -13.20 -20.28 7.93
CA ALA A 268 -13.68 -18.91 7.97
C ALA A 268 -15.19 -18.77 7.76
N VAL A 269 -15.96 -19.87 7.68
CA VAL A 269 -17.43 -19.83 7.48
C VAL A 269 -18.12 -19.01 8.58
N GLN A 270 -17.61 -19.04 9.80
CA GLN A 270 -18.17 -18.21 10.89
C GLN A 270 -17.81 -16.72 10.75
N LYS A 271 -16.63 -16.36 10.17
CA LYS A 271 -16.28 -14.98 9.87
C LYS A 271 -16.91 -14.48 8.57
N ALA A 272 -17.12 -15.36 7.59
CA ALA A 272 -17.83 -15.04 6.36
C ALA A 272 -19.29 -14.65 6.61
N ASP A 273 -19.94 -15.23 7.61
CA ASP A 273 -21.28 -14.81 8.02
C ASP A 273 -21.28 -13.42 8.67
N THR A 274 -20.22 -13.04 9.36
CA THR A 274 -20.08 -11.68 9.92
C THR A 274 -19.82 -10.66 8.81
N LEU A 275 -18.97 -10.98 7.82
CA LEU A 275 -18.71 -10.11 6.66
C LEU A 275 -19.90 -10.02 5.70
N LYS A 276 -20.66 -11.10 5.53
CA LYS A 276 -21.94 -11.05 4.77
C LYS A 276 -23.00 -10.19 5.46
N ARG A 277 -22.87 -9.96 6.77
CA ARG A 277 -23.70 -9.03 7.54
C ARG A 277 -23.13 -7.62 7.62
N ALA A 278 -21.84 -7.43 7.30
CA ALA A 278 -21.21 -6.12 7.28
C ALA A 278 -21.82 -5.28 6.16
N LYS A 279 -22.27 -4.08 6.49
CA LYS A 279 -22.84 -3.16 5.50
C LYS A 279 -21.75 -2.72 4.52
N GLU A 280 -22.09 -2.78 3.23
CA GLU A 280 -21.22 -2.25 2.17
C GLU A 280 -21.19 -0.72 2.25
N ILE A 281 -20.01 -0.13 2.30
CA ILE A 281 -19.81 1.32 2.39
C ILE A 281 -18.97 1.79 1.19
N ILE A 282 -19.56 2.60 0.35
CA ILE A 282 -18.90 3.21 -0.81
C ILE A 282 -18.33 4.56 -0.41
N ILE A 283 -17.01 4.66 -0.50
CA ILE A 283 -16.23 5.85 -0.14
C ILE A 283 -15.70 6.49 -1.43
N ALA A 284 -15.94 7.77 -1.61
CA ALA A 284 -15.43 8.55 -2.73
C ALA A 284 -14.51 9.67 -2.23
N GLN A 285 -13.26 9.72 -2.69
CA GLN A 285 -12.41 10.90 -2.58
C GLN A 285 -12.71 11.82 -3.73
N LEU A 286 -13.08 13.06 -3.42
CA LEU A 286 -13.46 14.04 -4.43
C LEU A 286 -12.21 14.67 -5.06
N GLN A 287 -12.10 14.54 -6.38
CA GLN A 287 -11.10 15.23 -7.19
C GLN A 287 -11.61 16.61 -7.56
N TYR A 288 -10.76 17.61 -7.39
CA TYR A 288 -11.02 18.99 -7.78
C TYR A 288 -9.77 19.65 -8.36
N THR A 289 -9.94 20.68 -9.15
CA THR A 289 -8.87 21.60 -9.53
C THR A 289 -8.81 22.77 -8.56
N SER A 290 -7.64 23.38 -8.40
CA SER A 290 -7.54 24.61 -7.61
C SER A 290 -8.03 25.79 -8.42
N SER A 291 -8.79 26.68 -7.78
CA SER A 291 -9.17 27.99 -8.35
C SER A 291 -7.98 28.95 -8.47
N GLU A 292 -6.90 28.69 -7.76
CA GLU A 292 -5.68 29.48 -7.76
C GLU A 292 -4.69 28.97 -8.81
N SER A 293 -4.31 29.80 -9.79
CA SER A 293 -3.48 29.41 -10.93
C SER A 293 -2.14 28.77 -10.54
N ARG A 294 -1.52 29.23 -9.44
CA ARG A 294 -0.24 28.67 -8.91
C ARG A 294 -0.34 27.22 -8.44
N TYR A 295 -1.55 26.72 -8.16
CA TYR A 295 -1.79 25.36 -7.67
C TYR A 295 -2.54 24.48 -8.66
N GLN A 296 -2.96 24.99 -9.83
CA GLN A 296 -3.73 24.22 -10.81
C GLN A 296 -3.00 22.99 -11.34
N ALA A 297 -1.66 23.05 -11.42
CA ALA A 297 -0.84 21.94 -11.86
C ALA A 297 -0.56 20.89 -10.75
N LEU A 298 -0.99 21.16 -9.50
CA LEU A 298 -0.78 20.28 -8.37
C LEU A 298 -2.05 19.48 -8.06
N GLU A 299 -1.90 18.20 -7.75
CA GLU A 299 -3.01 17.37 -7.25
C GLU A 299 -3.30 17.70 -5.78
N THR A 300 -3.71 18.96 -5.51
CA THR A 300 -3.95 19.48 -4.16
C THR A 300 -5.05 18.74 -3.42
N TRP A 301 -5.93 18.06 -4.15
CA TRP A 301 -6.99 17.20 -3.64
C TRP A 301 -6.47 15.86 -3.08
N ASN A 302 -5.23 15.47 -3.40
CA ASN A 302 -4.66 14.16 -3.08
C ASN A 302 -3.23 14.25 -2.52
N PRO A 303 -2.99 15.04 -1.46
CA PRO A 303 -1.64 15.25 -0.93
C PRO A 303 -1.04 13.99 -0.28
N PHE A 304 -1.88 13.02 0.10
CA PHE A 304 -1.49 11.75 0.71
C PHE A 304 -2.20 10.57 0.02
N PRO A 305 -1.69 10.12 -1.16
CA PRO A 305 -2.38 9.16 -2.02
C PRO A 305 -2.72 7.82 -1.35
N GLU A 306 -1.91 7.38 -0.39
CA GLU A 306 -2.07 6.09 0.28
C GLU A 306 -2.99 6.13 1.50
N SER A 307 -3.35 7.31 2.00
CA SER A 307 -4.04 7.46 3.28
C SER A 307 -5.44 6.82 3.29
N ILE A 308 -6.28 7.12 2.31
CA ILE A 308 -7.63 6.53 2.26
C ILE A 308 -7.58 5.04 1.90
N PRO A 309 -6.77 4.58 0.92
CA PRO A 309 -6.57 3.16 0.70
C PRO A 309 -6.13 2.37 1.95
N GLU A 310 -5.22 2.92 2.77
CA GLU A 310 -4.80 2.28 4.01
C GLU A 310 -5.92 2.25 5.07
N LEU A 311 -6.67 3.33 5.22
CA LEU A 311 -7.85 3.34 6.10
C LEU A 311 -8.87 2.28 5.68
N VAL A 312 -9.19 2.18 4.39
CA VAL A 312 -10.11 1.18 3.83
C VAL A 312 -9.60 -0.23 4.11
N ARG A 313 -8.31 -0.47 3.89
CA ARG A 313 -7.66 -1.75 4.18
C ARG A 313 -7.74 -2.10 5.66
N PHE A 314 -7.46 -1.13 6.53
CA PHE A 314 -7.53 -1.28 7.98
C PHE A 314 -8.94 -1.68 8.44
N VAL A 315 -9.98 -0.97 7.99
CA VAL A 315 -11.38 -1.25 8.38
C VAL A 315 -11.85 -2.60 7.84
N ASN A 316 -11.55 -2.90 6.57
CA ASN A 316 -11.90 -4.19 5.95
C ASN A 316 -11.20 -5.36 6.64
N SER A 317 -9.95 -5.18 7.09
CA SER A 317 -9.21 -6.23 7.81
C SER A 317 -9.83 -6.58 9.16
N LYS A 318 -10.49 -5.62 9.80
CA LYS A 318 -11.20 -5.83 11.06
C LYS A 318 -12.60 -6.42 10.87
N GLY A 319 -13.18 -6.32 9.68
CA GLY A 319 -14.52 -6.78 9.37
C GLY A 319 -15.63 -5.91 9.96
N THR A 320 -15.33 -4.67 10.36
CA THR A 320 -16.33 -3.71 10.88
C THR A 320 -17.26 -3.23 9.78
N ALA A 321 -16.77 -3.04 8.56
CA ALA A 321 -17.56 -2.73 7.37
C ALA A 321 -16.89 -3.37 6.14
N ASN A 322 -17.65 -3.46 5.02
CA ASN A 322 -17.12 -3.82 3.71
C ASN A 322 -16.99 -2.55 2.87
N CYS A 323 -15.81 -1.95 2.90
CA CYS A 323 -15.56 -0.67 2.26
C CYS A 323 -15.03 -0.83 0.84
N GLN A 324 -15.64 -0.10 -0.11
CA GLN A 324 -15.13 0.13 -1.46
C GLN A 324 -14.68 1.58 -1.58
N PHE A 325 -13.56 1.83 -2.23
CA PHE A 325 -12.98 3.15 -2.40
C PHE A 325 -12.80 3.50 -3.88
N SER A 326 -13.10 4.74 -4.23
CA SER A 326 -12.80 5.32 -5.55
C SER A 326 -12.41 6.78 -5.43
N ARG A 327 -11.64 7.24 -6.42
CA ARG A 327 -11.40 8.66 -6.67
C ARG A 327 -12.33 9.12 -7.78
N SER A 328 -13.09 10.18 -7.56
CA SER A 328 -14.13 10.62 -8.48
C SER A 328 -14.13 12.12 -8.64
N THR A 329 -14.23 12.59 -9.87
CA THR A 329 -14.63 13.99 -10.13
C THR A 329 -16.10 14.18 -9.72
N ILE A 330 -16.50 15.44 -9.55
CA ILE A 330 -17.89 15.71 -9.17
C ILE A 330 -18.89 15.19 -10.21
N ASP A 331 -18.52 15.19 -11.49
CA ASP A 331 -19.40 14.72 -12.57
C ASP A 331 -19.58 13.22 -12.56
N ALA A 332 -18.52 12.46 -12.23
CA ALA A 332 -18.53 11.00 -12.15
C ALA A 332 -19.09 10.45 -10.82
N LEU A 333 -19.33 11.31 -9.83
CA LEU A 333 -19.80 10.92 -8.50
C LEU A 333 -21.24 10.38 -8.56
N ASP A 334 -21.41 9.10 -8.14
CA ASP A 334 -22.73 8.46 -8.04
C ASP A 334 -23.38 8.82 -6.69
N VAL A 335 -24.29 9.79 -6.73
CA VAL A 335 -24.98 10.32 -5.52
C VAL A 335 -25.90 9.29 -4.85
N ASN A 336 -26.32 8.23 -5.53
CA ASN A 336 -27.24 7.22 -4.99
C ASN A 336 -26.49 6.09 -4.28
N LYS A 337 -25.24 5.84 -4.65
CA LYS A 337 -24.44 4.74 -4.10
C LYS A 337 -23.43 5.21 -3.07
N THR A 338 -22.89 6.43 -3.22
CA THR A 338 -21.84 6.95 -2.34
C THR A 338 -22.36 7.20 -0.92
N ASN A 339 -21.70 6.58 0.05
CA ASN A 339 -22.06 6.69 1.47
C ASN A 339 -21.21 7.69 2.24
N LEU A 340 -19.92 7.84 1.83
CA LEU A 340 -18.99 8.78 2.42
C LEU A 340 -18.22 9.50 1.32
N VAL A 341 -18.28 10.82 1.32
CA VAL A 341 -17.41 11.65 0.47
C VAL A 341 -16.34 12.27 1.33
N ILE A 342 -15.09 12.14 0.88
CA ILE A 342 -13.92 12.73 1.53
C ILE A 342 -13.37 13.82 0.62
N LEU A 343 -13.30 15.05 1.13
CA LEU A 343 -12.70 16.20 0.50
C LEU A 343 -11.48 16.60 1.32
N ILE A 344 -10.31 16.52 0.73
CA ILE A 344 -9.04 16.82 1.38
C ILE A 344 -8.47 18.07 0.75
N GLY A 345 -7.82 18.88 1.53
CA GLY A 345 -7.09 20.03 1.01
C GLY A 345 -6.04 20.54 1.99
N GLY A 346 -5.35 21.56 1.55
CA GLY A 346 -4.26 22.18 2.31
C GLY A 346 -3.52 23.22 1.49
N TYR A 347 -3.47 23.06 0.16
CA TYR A 347 -2.86 24.01 -0.77
C TYR A 347 -3.92 24.55 -1.72
N GLY A 348 -4.24 25.79 -1.66
CA GLY A 348 -5.16 26.40 -2.59
C GLY A 348 -6.63 26.02 -2.40
N LYS A 349 -7.51 26.84 -2.92
CA LYS A 349 -8.96 26.66 -2.81
C LYS A 349 -9.46 25.76 -3.92
N PRO A 350 -10.38 24.81 -3.61
CA PRO A 350 -11.09 24.08 -4.64
C PRO A 350 -11.83 25.03 -5.61
N ASP A 351 -11.80 24.70 -6.88
CA ASP A 351 -12.70 25.28 -7.85
C ASP A 351 -14.06 24.59 -7.70
N VAL A 352 -14.97 25.26 -7.00
CA VAL A 352 -16.25 24.67 -6.57
C VAL A 352 -17.40 25.26 -7.39
N SER A 353 -18.25 24.39 -7.90
CA SER A 353 -19.43 24.75 -8.67
C SER A 353 -20.73 24.53 -7.90
N SER A 354 -21.81 25.20 -8.32
CA SER A 354 -23.15 24.95 -7.79
C SER A 354 -23.55 23.46 -7.90
N VAL A 355 -23.17 22.80 -9.01
CA VAL A 355 -23.40 21.36 -9.24
C VAL A 355 -22.77 20.51 -8.17
N MET A 356 -21.57 20.86 -7.70
CA MET A 356 -20.90 20.15 -6.61
C MET A 356 -21.75 20.20 -5.33
N PHE A 357 -22.21 21.36 -4.94
CA PHE A 357 -23.00 21.52 -3.72
C PHE A 357 -24.34 20.77 -3.81
N ASP A 358 -25.00 20.80 -4.97
CA ASP A 358 -26.25 20.08 -5.21
C ASP A 358 -26.06 18.57 -5.10
N LYS A 359 -24.96 18.01 -5.66
CA LYS A 359 -24.64 16.59 -5.55
C LYS A 359 -24.30 16.20 -4.11
N LEU A 360 -23.49 17.00 -3.41
CA LEU A 360 -23.15 16.72 -2.00
C LEU A 360 -24.37 16.77 -1.08
N ALA A 361 -25.28 17.75 -1.30
CA ALA A 361 -26.55 17.81 -0.58
C ALA A 361 -27.42 16.55 -0.84
N ARG A 362 -27.50 16.06 -2.08
CA ARG A 362 -28.22 14.83 -2.41
C ARG A 362 -27.63 13.60 -1.72
N ILE A 363 -26.30 13.49 -1.61
CA ILE A 363 -25.66 12.40 -0.86
C ILE A 363 -26.09 12.43 0.61
N ILE A 364 -26.14 13.60 1.23
CA ILE A 364 -26.63 13.77 2.60
C ILE A 364 -28.11 13.37 2.71
N GLN A 365 -28.95 13.79 1.78
CA GLN A 365 -30.37 13.43 1.73
C GLN A 365 -30.57 11.91 1.59
N ASN A 366 -29.67 11.23 0.90
CA ASN A 366 -29.64 9.76 0.76
C ASN A 366 -29.00 9.06 1.98
N GLY A 367 -28.70 9.78 3.07
CA GLY A 367 -28.15 9.23 4.31
C GLY A 367 -26.62 9.17 4.36
N GLY A 368 -25.91 9.67 3.33
CA GLY A 368 -24.46 9.74 3.32
C GLY A 368 -23.89 10.81 4.26
N LEU A 369 -22.56 10.84 4.36
CA LEU A 369 -21.78 11.77 5.18
C LEU A 369 -20.72 12.43 4.32
N ILE A 370 -20.45 13.72 4.58
CA ILE A 370 -19.34 14.45 3.95
C ILE A 370 -18.27 14.68 5.01
N TYR A 371 -17.03 14.34 4.67
CA TYR A 371 -15.87 14.57 5.54
C TYR A 371 -14.87 15.50 4.84
N LEU A 372 -14.61 16.65 5.44
CA LEU A 372 -13.67 17.65 4.96
C LEU A 372 -12.48 17.71 5.94
N ASP A 373 -11.25 17.57 5.43
CA ASP A 373 -10.05 17.58 6.26
C ASP A 373 -8.97 18.53 5.73
N ASN A 374 -8.49 19.42 6.60
CA ASN A 374 -7.31 20.22 6.33
C ASN A 374 -6.06 19.37 6.63
N ALA A 375 -5.54 18.72 5.61
CA ALA A 375 -4.48 17.71 5.75
C ALA A 375 -3.14 18.28 6.27
N PHE A 376 -2.85 19.55 6.04
CA PHE A 376 -1.59 20.19 6.45
C PHE A 376 -1.68 21.01 7.73
N VAL A 377 -2.88 21.37 8.16
CA VAL A 377 -3.16 22.15 9.39
C VAL A 377 -2.34 23.47 9.48
N THR A 378 -1.87 24.01 8.36
CA THR A 378 -1.07 25.22 8.36
C THR A 378 -1.91 26.48 8.53
N THR A 379 -1.42 27.44 9.30
CA THR A 379 -2.08 28.74 9.50
C THR A 379 -2.02 29.65 8.27
N ASP A 380 -1.06 29.42 7.38
CA ASP A 380 -0.84 30.21 6.17
C ASP A 380 -1.85 29.93 5.05
N TRP A 381 -2.65 28.86 5.23
CA TRP A 381 -3.64 28.43 4.26
C TRP A 381 -5.03 28.46 4.88
N PRO A 382 -5.91 29.38 4.51
CA PRO A 382 -7.24 29.50 5.09
C PRO A 382 -8.19 28.38 4.60
N TYR A 383 -7.69 27.15 4.48
CA TYR A 383 -8.48 26.01 3.98
C TYR A 383 -9.64 25.69 4.92
N TYR A 384 -9.45 25.87 6.24
CA TYR A 384 -10.55 25.70 7.20
C TYR A 384 -11.71 26.63 6.87
N GLN A 385 -11.47 27.91 6.56
CA GLN A 385 -12.52 28.84 6.15
C GLN A 385 -13.19 28.38 4.85
N THR A 386 -12.41 27.86 3.91
CA THR A 386 -12.95 27.29 2.66
C THR A 386 -13.86 26.08 2.94
N MET A 387 -13.49 25.20 3.88
CA MET A 387 -14.33 24.08 4.28
C MET A 387 -15.64 24.55 4.94
N LEU A 388 -15.60 25.61 5.76
CA LEU A 388 -16.79 26.24 6.32
C LEU A 388 -17.69 26.80 5.23
N ASP A 389 -17.13 27.51 4.23
CA ASP A 389 -17.89 28.09 3.13
C ASP A 389 -18.57 26.99 2.29
N ILE A 390 -17.84 25.91 1.96
CA ILE A 390 -18.39 24.73 1.27
C ILE A 390 -19.55 24.15 2.09
N THR A 391 -19.36 23.98 3.39
CA THR A 391 -20.35 23.40 4.28
C THR A 391 -21.60 24.26 4.40
N ASN A 392 -21.45 25.59 4.47
CA ASN A 392 -22.56 26.53 4.45
C ASN A 392 -23.34 26.46 3.13
N GLN A 393 -22.64 26.35 1.99
CA GLN A 393 -23.29 26.20 0.68
C GLN A 393 -24.07 24.89 0.56
N ILE A 394 -23.58 23.81 1.18
CA ILE A 394 -24.32 22.54 1.26
C ILE A 394 -25.54 22.71 2.17
N ALA A 395 -25.37 23.33 3.35
CA ALA A 395 -26.46 23.56 4.31
C ALA A 395 -27.62 24.32 3.70
N ASN A 396 -27.36 25.35 2.88
CA ASN A 396 -28.37 26.15 2.19
C ASN A 396 -29.23 25.35 1.18
N ARG A 397 -28.83 24.13 0.83
CA ARG A 397 -29.53 23.22 -0.08
C ARG A 397 -30.29 22.11 0.62
N LEU A 398 -30.13 22.00 1.93
CA LEU A 398 -30.78 21.01 2.76
C LEU A 398 -32.01 21.61 3.43
N GLN A 399 -33.06 20.78 3.60
CA GLN A 399 -34.23 21.15 4.40
C GLN A 399 -33.96 20.83 5.87
N GLY A 400 -34.55 21.59 6.76
CA GLY A 400 -34.43 21.43 8.21
C GLY A 400 -33.59 22.53 8.86
N LYS A 401 -33.50 22.49 10.20
CA LYS A 401 -32.68 23.45 10.96
C LYS A 401 -31.22 23.07 10.87
N SER A 402 -30.44 23.88 10.18
CA SER A 402 -28.98 23.71 10.05
C SER A 402 -28.23 24.42 11.18
N GLU A 403 -27.20 23.78 11.70
CA GLU A 403 -26.29 24.34 12.69
C GLU A 403 -24.87 23.80 12.47
N ILE A 404 -23.88 24.68 12.36
CA ILE A 404 -22.46 24.30 12.38
C ILE A 404 -21.92 24.60 13.77
N LYS A 405 -21.42 23.55 14.44
CA LYS A 405 -20.87 23.68 15.78
C LYS A 405 -19.80 22.62 16.06
N ARG A 406 -19.04 22.83 17.14
CA ARG A 406 -18.08 21.87 17.66
C ARG A 406 -18.79 20.53 17.95
N ILE A 407 -18.20 19.42 17.47
CA ILE A 407 -18.70 18.10 17.83
C ILE A 407 -18.25 17.75 19.24
N SER A 408 -19.23 17.48 20.13
CA SER A 408 -18.91 17.04 21.50
C SER A 408 -18.13 15.74 21.50
N ILE A 409 -17.16 15.61 22.41
CA ILE A 409 -16.43 14.36 22.59
C ILE A 409 -17.34 13.17 22.95
N ASP A 410 -18.52 13.42 23.48
CA ASP A 410 -19.51 12.39 23.81
C ASP A 410 -20.36 11.97 22.60
N HIS A 411 -20.18 12.62 21.44
CA HIS A 411 -20.88 12.22 20.23
C HIS A 411 -20.47 10.80 19.79
N PRO A 412 -21.39 9.96 19.27
CA PRO A 412 -21.11 8.59 18.83
C PRO A 412 -19.91 8.43 17.91
N ILE A 413 -19.59 9.45 17.09
CA ILE A 413 -18.43 9.48 16.20
C ILE A 413 -17.09 9.30 16.94
N PHE A 414 -17.02 9.67 18.21
CA PHE A 414 -15.84 9.50 19.06
C PHE A 414 -15.95 8.32 20.02
N LYS A 415 -17.01 7.53 19.94
CA LYS A 415 -17.29 6.48 20.92
C LYS A 415 -17.30 5.07 20.32
N THR A 416 -17.66 4.90 19.06
CA THR A 416 -17.88 3.58 18.48
C THR A 416 -17.21 3.42 17.12
N PRO A 417 -16.44 2.33 16.88
CA PRO A 417 -16.08 1.25 17.83
C PRO A 417 -14.97 1.61 18.82
N ASN A 418 -14.26 2.71 18.59
CA ASN A 418 -13.17 3.15 19.46
C ASN A 418 -13.64 4.30 20.36
N ASN A 419 -13.45 4.14 21.68
CA ASN A 419 -13.90 5.13 22.65
C ASN A 419 -12.77 6.12 22.96
N PHE A 420 -12.98 7.38 22.58
CA PHE A 420 -12.06 8.49 22.86
C PHE A 420 -12.60 9.34 24.04
N TYR A 421 -11.72 9.72 24.94
CA TYR A 421 -11.99 10.61 26.07
C TYR A 421 -11.55 12.05 25.79
N GLN A 422 -10.75 12.25 24.78
CA GLN A 422 -10.32 13.53 24.22
C GLN A 422 -10.28 13.41 22.70
N LEU A 423 -10.12 14.53 21.97
CA LEU A 423 -10.00 14.46 20.51
C LEU A 423 -8.86 13.53 20.12
N PRO A 424 -9.06 12.64 19.13
CA PRO A 424 -7.99 11.81 18.60
C PRO A 424 -6.80 12.65 18.16
N LYS A 425 -5.59 12.13 18.34
CA LYS A 425 -4.37 12.82 17.86
C LYS A 425 -4.40 12.92 16.34
N GLY A 426 -4.19 14.13 15.84
CA GLY A 426 -4.08 14.45 14.43
C GLY A 426 -2.65 14.86 14.05
N TYR A 427 -2.47 15.32 12.82
CA TYR A 427 -1.19 15.78 12.31
C TYR A 427 -0.64 16.98 13.11
N ASP A 428 -1.54 17.82 13.63
CA ASP A 428 -1.21 18.93 14.51
C ASP A 428 -0.61 18.51 15.87
N ASP A 429 -0.89 17.29 16.33
CA ASP A 429 -0.34 16.75 17.57
C ASP A 429 1.06 16.12 17.38
N VAL A 430 1.38 15.69 16.16
CA VAL A 430 2.63 14.98 15.86
C VAL A 430 3.66 15.85 15.12
N ASN A 431 3.22 16.94 14.50
CA ASN A 431 4.11 17.87 13.83
C ASN A 431 4.29 19.16 14.65
N PRO A 432 5.46 19.36 15.31
CA PRO A 432 5.69 20.52 16.16
C PRO A 432 5.77 21.86 15.40
N GLN A 433 5.83 21.83 14.06
CA GLN A 433 5.89 23.04 13.24
C GLN A 433 4.49 23.64 12.99
N VAL A 434 3.43 22.87 13.21
CA VAL A 434 2.05 23.34 13.14
C VAL A 434 1.50 23.49 14.56
N GLY A 435 0.89 24.61 14.85
CA GLY A 435 0.29 24.83 16.18
C GLY A 435 -0.83 23.82 16.43
N LYS A 436 -1.00 23.40 17.69
CA LYS A 436 -2.08 22.50 18.09
C LYS A 436 -3.44 23.11 17.75
N ASN A 437 -4.28 22.34 17.09
CA ASN A 437 -5.56 22.80 16.55
C ASN A 437 -6.69 21.82 16.93
N ASP A 438 -7.35 22.04 18.04
CA ASP A 438 -8.41 21.16 18.54
C ASP A 438 -9.77 21.50 17.87
N ILE A 439 -9.82 21.61 16.54
CA ILE A 439 -11.01 21.93 15.78
C ILE A 439 -11.53 20.72 15.02
N VAL A 440 -12.66 20.18 15.45
CA VAL A 440 -13.48 19.21 14.72
C VAL A 440 -14.94 19.67 14.85
N ASP A 441 -15.42 20.32 13.80
CA ASP A 441 -16.77 20.87 13.75
C ASP A 441 -17.69 19.99 12.90
N GLY A 442 -18.98 20.08 13.09
CA GLY A 442 -19.98 19.34 12.36
C GLY A 442 -21.12 20.20 11.88
N LEU A 443 -21.60 19.91 10.67
CA LEU A 443 -22.91 20.36 10.22
C LEU A 443 -23.98 19.42 10.75
N PHE A 444 -24.91 19.96 11.49
CA PHE A 444 -26.07 19.24 11.99
C PHE A 444 -27.34 19.74 11.28
N ILE A 445 -28.15 18.81 10.81
CA ILE A 445 -29.48 19.07 10.27
C ILE A 445 -30.49 18.39 11.21
N ASP A 446 -31.39 19.17 11.81
CA ASP A 446 -32.32 18.67 12.81
C ASP A 446 -31.68 17.80 13.91
N GLY A 447 -30.49 18.23 14.37
CA GLY A 447 -29.69 17.56 15.38
C GLY A 447 -28.88 16.34 14.89
N LYS A 448 -28.95 15.95 13.61
CA LYS A 448 -28.18 14.84 13.03
C LYS A 448 -26.92 15.36 12.37
N LEU A 449 -25.76 14.81 12.72
CA LEU A 449 -24.48 15.14 12.11
C LEU A 449 -24.44 14.63 10.65
N VAL A 450 -24.27 15.52 9.68
CA VAL A 450 -24.31 15.20 8.23
C VAL A 450 -23.04 15.58 7.48
N ALA A 451 -22.23 16.48 8.03
CA ALA A 451 -20.89 16.73 7.55
C ALA A 451 -19.93 16.99 8.72
N ILE A 452 -18.66 16.68 8.53
CA ILE A 452 -17.58 16.89 9.51
C ILE A 452 -16.51 17.75 8.85
N ILE A 453 -16.05 18.73 9.61
CA ILE A 453 -14.99 19.67 9.22
C ILE A 453 -13.84 19.49 10.21
N SER A 454 -12.74 18.92 9.75
CA SER A 454 -11.57 18.65 10.60
C SER A 454 -10.43 19.59 10.24
N ASN A 455 -9.86 20.23 11.23
CA ASN A 455 -8.61 20.97 11.11
C ASN A 455 -7.49 20.29 11.92
N LYS A 456 -7.56 18.95 12.06
CA LYS A 456 -6.60 18.10 12.76
C LYS A 456 -5.65 17.37 11.82
N GLY A 457 -5.94 17.34 10.49
CA GLY A 457 -5.13 16.63 9.50
C GLY A 457 -5.11 15.11 9.71
N TYR A 458 -6.22 14.50 10.07
CA TYR A 458 -6.31 13.05 10.29
C TYR A 458 -5.95 12.26 9.04
N VAL A 459 -6.32 12.77 7.85
CA VAL A 459 -6.01 12.10 6.58
C VAL A 459 -4.50 11.97 6.38
N ALA A 460 -3.70 12.94 6.82
CA ALA A 460 -2.25 12.88 6.73
C ALA A 460 -1.64 11.68 7.49
N LEU A 461 -2.33 11.16 8.50
CA LEU A 461 -1.86 10.06 9.35
C LEU A 461 -2.49 8.70 9.04
N TRP A 462 -3.53 8.63 8.18
CA TRP A 462 -4.19 7.34 7.89
C TRP A 462 -3.28 6.33 7.17
N HIS A 463 -2.18 6.77 6.55
CA HIS A 463 -1.18 5.87 5.96
C HIS A 463 -0.26 5.23 7.01
N GLU A 464 -0.31 5.67 8.26
CA GLU A 464 0.45 5.06 9.35
C GLU A 464 -0.07 3.64 9.62
N LYS A 465 0.79 2.66 9.44
CA LYS A 465 0.46 1.23 9.59
C LYS A 465 0.31 0.78 11.06
N SER A 466 0.31 1.71 12.01
CA SER A 466 0.19 1.40 13.43
C SER A 466 -1.28 1.23 13.83
N GLU A 467 -1.67 0.05 14.31
CA GLU A 467 -3.01 -0.21 14.88
C GLU A 467 -3.32 0.65 16.12
N SER A 468 -2.32 1.28 16.71
CA SER A 468 -2.48 2.19 17.84
C SER A 468 -2.71 3.64 17.41
N SER A 469 -2.62 3.97 16.12
CA SER A 469 -2.83 5.33 15.63
C SER A 469 -4.25 5.80 15.95
N ASP A 470 -4.35 6.90 16.69
CA ASP A 470 -5.64 7.53 16.99
C ASP A 470 -6.37 7.98 15.72
N ALA A 471 -5.61 8.43 14.71
CA ALA A 471 -6.17 8.85 13.43
C ALA A 471 -6.84 7.67 12.68
N LEU A 472 -6.21 6.48 12.64
CA LEU A 472 -6.81 5.28 12.02
C LEU A 472 -8.06 4.82 12.79
N LYS A 473 -8.01 4.82 14.12
CA LYS A 473 -9.18 4.49 14.96
C LYS A 473 -10.32 5.48 14.75
N PHE A 474 -10.01 6.77 14.60
CA PHE A 474 -11.02 7.77 14.27
C PHE A 474 -11.59 7.55 12.87
N GLY A 475 -10.77 7.21 11.90
CA GLY A 475 -11.23 6.83 10.56
C GLY A 475 -12.16 5.61 10.58
N GLU A 476 -11.87 4.61 11.43
CA GLU A 476 -12.77 3.46 11.66
C GLU A 476 -14.11 3.91 12.27
N ASN A 477 -14.09 4.80 13.27
CA ASN A 477 -15.29 5.37 13.85
C ASN A 477 -16.12 6.15 12.81
N LEU A 478 -15.46 6.91 11.94
CA LEU A 478 -16.10 7.65 10.84
C LEU A 478 -16.86 6.69 9.91
N ILE A 479 -16.23 5.60 9.51
CA ILE A 479 -16.85 4.58 8.64
C ILE A 479 -17.98 3.85 9.37
N GLN A 480 -17.78 3.47 10.63
CA GLN A 480 -18.82 2.83 11.44
C GLN A 480 -20.04 3.74 11.62
N TYR A 481 -19.82 5.02 11.87
CA TYR A 481 -20.91 6.00 12.00
C TYR A 481 -21.74 6.09 10.71
N VAL A 482 -21.10 6.02 9.54
CA VAL A 482 -21.79 5.95 8.24
C VAL A 482 -22.56 4.63 8.10
N ALA A 483 -21.95 3.51 8.48
CA ALA A 483 -22.59 2.19 8.42
C ALA A 483 -23.85 2.11 9.28
N ASP A 484 -23.84 2.72 10.47
CA ASP A 484 -24.97 2.72 11.40
C ASP A 484 -26.17 3.54 10.88
N ARG A 485 -25.91 4.52 10.01
CA ARG A 485 -26.93 5.35 9.37
C ARG A 485 -27.59 4.71 8.14
N LYS A 486 -26.91 3.77 7.52
CA LYS A 486 -27.43 3.03 6.36
C LYS A 486 -28.51 2.07 6.84
N LYS A 487 -29.76 2.33 6.43
CA LYS A 487 -30.93 1.50 6.74
C LYS A 487 -30.93 0.17 5.99
#